data_a1f0a2c66c4a5c5e45660277fc71fafa
#
_entry.id   a1f0a2c66c4a5c5e45660277fc71fafa
#
_cell.length_a   1.000
_cell.length_b   1.000
_cell.length_c   1.000
_cell.angle_alpha   90.00
_cell.angle_beta   90.00
_cell.angle_gamma   90.00
#
_symmetry.space_group_name_H-M   'P 1'
#
loop_
_entity.id
_entity.type
_entity.pdbx_description
1 polymer ?
#
loop_
_entity_poly.entity_id
_entity_poly.type
_entity_poly.pdbx_seq_one_letter_code
_entity_poly.pdbx_strand_id
1 'polypeptide(L)'
;MIEVDCKYQIREDLEFILESEGINALELSEKAKISRTTIEAIMKTGKARCDVCERIYSYFYKGNYRLNSVKEELAKEKNNNVLFHGSRNGLAEVTATGSRDNCDFGKGFYLGETYNQALSFVCEKENSSVYSFGYSLEGLKTKRFDCDLDWMLAICYYRGNLQEYTKAERLNRIIEDIEESDAVIAPIADNKMFYIMSQFTSGDINANIALHSLSASKLGLQYAFRTDKAINNLVPIENYYISAPEREDCIRQLTQRSYEIDTKLKLAKREFKDGLYIEEILK
;
A
#
# COMPACT_ATOMS: atom_id res chain seq x y z
N MET A 1 -3.16 -20.18 4.60
CA MET A 1 -3.00 -19.35 5.84
C MET A 1 -1.54 -19.36 6.26
N ILE A 2 -0.97 -18.19 6.50
CA ILE A 2 0.41 -18.02 7.01
C ILE A 2 0.33 -17.25 8.31
N GLU A 3 0.96 -17.77 9.38
CA GLU A 3 1.12 -17.06 10.65
C GLU A 3 2.21 -15.98 10.51
N VAL A 4 1.98 -14.80 11.08
CA VAL A 4 2.90 -13.67 11.02
C VAL A 4 3.42 -13.37 12.42
N ASP A 5 4.59 -13.88 12.74
CA ASP A 5 5.32 -13.60 14.00
C ASP A 5 6.46 -12.59 13.76
N CYS A 6 6.16 -11.49 13.07
CA CYS A 6 7.12 -10.41 12.86
C CYS A 6 6.96 -9.34 13.92
N LYS A 7 7.99 -9.12 14.73
CA LYS A 7 8.08 -8.03 15.73
C LYS A 7 8.92 -6.88 15.20
N TYR A 8 8.77 -5.72 15.82
CA TYR A 8 9.69 -4.60 15.54
C TYR A 8 11.11 -4.97 15.97
N GLN A 9 12.06 -4.80 15.07
CA GLN A 9 13.48 -5.11 15.30
C GLN A 9 14.19 -3.90 15.94
N ILE A 10 13.66 -3.41 17.07
CA ILE A 10 14.13 -2.16 17.68
C ILE A 10 15.61 -2.17 18.07
N ARG A 11 16.17 -3.32 18.44
CA ARG A 11 17.61 -3.41 18.75
C ARG A 11 18.43 -3.23 17.49
N GLU A 12 18.11 -4.00 16.45
CA GLU A 12 18.76 -3.99 15.15
C GLU A 12 18.65 -2.62 14.51
N ASP A 13 17.49 -1.98 14.62
CA ASP A 13 17.22 -0.61 14.15
C ASP A 13 18.08 0.41 14.90
N LEU A 14 18.21 0.28 16.23
CA LEU A 14 19.07 1.14 17.03
C LEU A 14 20.55 0.94 16.70
N GLU A 15 21.03 -0.29 16.62
CA GLU A 15 22.42 -0.62 16.25
C GLU A 15 22.76 0.01 14.90
N PHE A 16 21.91 -0.19 13.92
CA PHE A 16 22.09 0.35 12.58
C PHE A 16 22.14 1.89 12.57
N ILE A 17 21.24 2.56 13.30
CA ILE A 17 21.20 4.02 13.33
C ILE A 17 22.41 4.59 14.11
N LEU A 18 22.76 4.02 15.26
CA LEU A 18 23.90 4.46 16.05
C LEU A 18 25.20 4.37 15.24
N GLU A 19 25.38 3.29 14.49
CA GLU A 19 26.51 3.09 13.59
C GLU A 19 26.51 4.08 12.42
N SER A 20 25.36 4.24 11.76
CA SER A 20 25.22 5.13 10.60
C SER A 20 25.42 6.61 10.94
N GLU A 21 24.95 7.06 12.12
CA GLU A 21 25.07 8.44 12.59
C GLU A 21 26.40 8.69 13.36
N GLY A 22 27.17 7.64 13.65
CA GLY A 22 28.39 7.72 14.41
C GLY A 22 28.19 8.22 15.83
N ILE A 23 27.02 7.95 16.45
CA ILE A 23 26.68 8.34 17.81
C ILE A 23 26.60 7.11 18.73
N ASN A 24 26.83 7.33 20.01
CA ASN A 24 26.74 6.30 21.02
C ASN A 24 25.45 6.40 21.86
N ALA A 25 25.21 5.38 22.71
CA ALA A 25 24.00 5.31 23.53
C ALA A 25 23.87 6.50 24.54
N LEU A 26 24.96 7.12 24.97
CA LEU A 26 24.91 8.29 25.83
C LEU A 26 24.41 9.51 25.05
N GLU A 27 24.98 9.77 23.90
CA GLU A 27 24.55 10.87 23.00
C GLU A 27 23.11 10.75 22.59
N LEU A 28 22.66 9.52 22.23
CA LEU A 28 21.25 9.25 21.94
C LEU A 28 20.35 9.52 23.15
N SER A 29 20.79 9.11 24.36
CA SER A 29 20.08 9.36 25.64
C SER A 29 19.79 10.84 25.85
N GLU A 30 20.81 11.69 25.68
CA GLU A 30 20.69 13.13 25.84
C GLU A 30 19.78 13.76 24.76
N LYS A 31 19.98 13.39 23.49
CA LYS A 31 19.24 13.94 22.35
C LYS A 31 17.77 13.50 22.30
N ALA A 32 17.50 12.21 22.52
CA ALA A 32 16.14 11.65 22.49
C ALA A 32 15.39 11.76 23.82
N LYS A 33 16.04 12.26 24.89
CA LYS A 33 15.52 12.37 26.26
C LYS A 33 15.03 11.02 26.83
N ILE A 34 15.78 9.97 26.56
CA ILE A 34 15.53 8.59 27.03
C ILE A 34 16.69 8.23 27.95
N SER A 35 16.43 7.58 29.10
CA SER A 35 17.52 7.22 29.99
C SER A 35 18.51 6.27 29.31
N ARG A 36 19.82 6.46 29.58
CA ARG A 36 20.86 5.58 29.06
C ARG A 36 20.61 4.12 29.43
N THR A 37 20.16 3.86 30.66
CA THR A 37 19.81 2.50 31.12
C THR A 37 18.68 1.87 30.31
N THR A 38 17.72 2.66 29.83
CA THR A 38 16.67 2.20 28.96
C THR A 38 17.21 1.79 27.57
N ILE A 39 18.11 2.62 27.01
CA ILE A 39 18.74 2.31 25.71
C ILE A 39 19.59 1.05 25.82
N GLU A 40 20.44 0.94 26.87
CA GLU A 40 21.24 -0.25 27.14
C GLU A 40 20.37 -1.52 27.35
N ALA A 41 19.23 -1.38 28.03
CA ALA A 41 18.28 -2.48 28.18
C ALA A 41 17.67 -2.93 26.85
N ILE A 42 17.34 -2.00 25.96
CA ILE A 42 16.84 -2.31 24.60
C ILE A 42 17.92 -3.04 23.80
N MET A 43 19.15 -2.52 23.81
CA MET A 43 20.28 -3.15 23.12
C MET A 43 20.55 -4.58 23.61
N LYS A 44 20.32 -4.84 24.89
CA LYS A 44 20.48 -6.18 25.49
C LYS A 44 19.32 -7.12 25.20
N THR A 45 18.08 -6.62 25.24
CA THR A 45 16.87 -7.47 25.27
C THR A 45 16.08 -7.47 23.97
N GLY A 46 16.30 -6.49 23.09
CA GLY A 46 15.49 -6.25 21.89
C GLY A 46 14.04 -5.85 22.20
N LYS A 47 13.75 -5.38 23.43
CA LYS A 47 12.39 -5.03 23.87
C LYS A 47 12.32 -3.58 24.33
N ALA A 48 11.27 -2.89 23.91
CA ALA A 48 10.95 -1.55 24.40
C ALA A 48 9.45 -1.39 24.62
N ARG A 49 9.08 -0.45 25.49
CA ARG A 49 7.69 -0.03 25.65
C ARG A 49 7.29 0.83 24.46
N CYS A 50 6.00 0.87 24.12
CA CYS A 50 5.49 1.63 23.00
C CYS A 50 5.85 3.13 23.07
N ASP A 51 5.78 3.74 24.26
CA ASP A 51 6.14 5.16 24.46
C ASP A 51 7.62 5.43 24.23
N VAL A 52 8.48 4.45 24.50
CA VAL A 52 9.92 4.53 24.24
C VAL A 52 10.21 4.35 22.76
N CYS A 53 9.57 3.37 22.10
CA CYS A 53 9.64 3.20 20.65
C CYS A 53 9.25 4.50 19.95
N GLU A 54 8.08 5.07 20.29
CA GLU A 54 7.61 6.32 19.68
C GLU A 54 8.63 7.45 19.82
N ARG A 55 9.25 7.63 20.99
CA ARG A 55 10.29 8.67 21.18
C ARG A 55 11.53 8.44 20.34
N ILE A 56 11.99 7.20 20.24
CA ILE A 56 13.17 6.82 19.46
C ILE A 56 12.92 7.08 17.97
N TYR A 57 11.90 6.47 17.41
CA TYR A 57 11.60 6.58 15.96
C TYR A 57 11.20 8.01 15.58
N SER A 58 10.44 8.73 16.42
CA SER A 58 10.13 10.14 16.20
C SER A 58 11.35 11.04 16.23
N TYR A 59 12.31 10.78 17.12
CA TYR A 59 13.55 11.54 17.17
C TYR A 59 14.34 11.40 15.87
N PHE A 60 14.52 10.17 15.39
CA PHE A 60 15.23 9.92 14.13
C PHE A 60 14.49 10.49 12.91
N TYR A 61 13.19 10.33 12.85
CA TYR A 61 12.42 10.88 11.73
C TYR A 61 12.48 12.41 11.66
N LYS A 62 12.36 13.10 12.81
CA LYS A 62 12.51 14.56 12.90
C LYS A 62 13.93 15.03 12.57
N GLY A 63 14.92 14.23 12.87
CA GLY A 63 16.32 14.43 12.47
C GLY A 63 16.60 14.17 10.98
N ASN A 64 15.54 13.96 10.19
CA ASN A 64 15.59 13.63 8.76
C ASN A 64 16.15 12.24 8.43
N TYR A 65 16.26 11.36 9.41
CA TYR A 65 16.65 9.97 9.16
C TYR A 65 15.43 9.15 8.73
N ARG A 66 15.42 8.69 7.49
CA ARG A 66 14.31 7.96 6.88
C ARG A 66 14.55 6.44 6.98
N LEU A 67 14.61 5.93 8.22
CA LEU A 67 14.94 4.53 8.52
C LEU A 67 14.13 3.55 7.68
N ASN A 68 12.80 3.71 7.63
CA ASN A 68 11.94 2.76 6.92
C ASN A 68 12.20 2.74 5.40
N SER A 69 12.58 3.87 4.80
CA SER A 69 13.00 3.92 3.40
C SER A 69 14.34 3.20 3.18
N VAL A 70 15.30 3.39 4.09
CA VAL A 70 16.58 2.68 4.03
C VAL A 70 16.39 1.16 4.20
N LYS A 71 15.53 0.75 5.13
CA LYS A 71 15.18 -0.68 5.32
C LYS A 71 14.49 -1.28 4.10
N GLU A 72 13.63 -0.51 3.40
CA GLU A 72 13.03 -0.92 2.13
C GLU A 72 14.11 -1.19 1.08
N GLU A 73 15.08 -0.27 0.92
CA GLU A 73 16.20 -0.42 -0.02
C GLU A 73 17.02 -1.68 0.29
N LEU A 74 17.42 -1.85 1.55
CA LEU A 74 18.16 -3.03 2.01
C LEU A 74 17.39 -4.34 1.83
N ALA A 75 16.07 -4.33 2.07
CA ALA A 75 15.23 -5.51 1.85
C ALA A 75 15.18 -5.90 0.37
N LYS A 76 15.09 -4.92 -0.53
CA LYS A 76 15.10 -5.12 -1.99
C LYS A 76 16.46 -5.55 -2.53
N GLU A 77 17.55 -5.06 -1.94
CA GLU A 77 18.91 -5.52 -2.28
C GLU A 77 19.15 -6.98 -1.90
N LYS A 78 18.63 -7.41 -0.74
CA LYS A 78 18.73 -8.80 -0.27
C LYS A 78 17.80 -9.76 -1.00
N ASN A 79 16.64 -9.27 -1.40
CA ASN A 79 15.57 -10.03 -2.05
C ASN A 79 14.99 -9.23 -3.20
N ASN A 80 15.16 -9.70 -4.44
CA ASN A 80 14.61 -9.02 -5.63
C ASN A 80 13.07 -8.91 -5.62
N ASN A 81 12.39 -9.73 -4.81
CA ASN A 81 10.93 -9.84 -4.77
C ASN A 81 10.42 -9.54 -3.37
N VAL A 82 10.27 -8.26 -3.04
CA VAL A 82 9.71 -7.78 -1.77
C VAL A 82 8.50 -6.89 -2.03
N LEU A 83 7.42 -7.15 -1.29
CA LEU A 83 6.20 -6.34 -1.30
C LEU A 83 5.84 -5.92 0.12
N PHE A 84 4.98 -4.90 0.24
CA PHE A 84 4.62 -4.28 1.52
C PHE A 84 3.11 -4.28 1.74
N HIS A 85 2.69 -4.61 2.96
CA HIS A 85 1.29 -4.60 3.40
C HIS A 85 1.09 -3.64 4.56
N GLY A 86 0.11 -2.75 4.46
CA GLY A 86 -0.32 -1.89 5.56
C GLY A 86 -1.46 -2.52 6.37
N SER A 87 -1.28 -2.68 7.67
CA SER A 87 -2.31 -3.16 8.59
C SER A 87 -2.69 -2.10 9.61
N ARG A 88 -4.00 -1.94 9.86
CA ARG A 88 -4.53 -0.92 10.79
C ARG A 88 -4.38 -1.30 12.27
N ASN A 89 -4.36 -2.59 12.57
CA ASN A 89 -4.40 -3.10 13.95
C ASN A 89 -3.38 -4.25 14.17
N GLY A 90 -2.29 -4.27 13.41
CA GLY A 90 -1.36 -5.40 13.37
C GLY A 90 -1.86 -6.54 12.46
N LEU A 91 -1.01 -7.53 12.26
CA LEU A 91 -1.26 -8.67 11.39
C LEU A 91 -0.79 -9.94 12.09
N ALA A 92 -1.73 -10.81 12.45
CA ALA A 92 -1.44 -12.10 13.08
C ALA A 92 -1.35 -13.24 12.05
N GLU A 93 -2.17 -13.16 11.01
CA GLU A 93 -2.23 -14.17 9.95
C GLU A 93 -2.53 -13.55 8.58
N VAL A 94 -2.14 -14.25 7.53
CA VAL A 94 -2.44 -13.93 6.14
C VAL A 94 -3.33 -14.99 5.54
N THR A 95 -4.45 -14.57 4.98
CA THR A 95 -5.41 -15.44 4.30
C THR A 95 -5.91 -14.80 3.00
N ALA A 96 -6.32 -15.61 2.04
CA ALA A 96 -6.90 -15.14 0.79
C ALA A 96 -8.28 -14.48 0.98
N THR A 97 -8.94 -14.70 2.11
CA THR A 97 -10.31 -14.23 2.38
C THR A 97 -10.39 -13.14 3.45
N GLY A 98 -9.23 -12.69 3.99
CA GLY A 98 -9.18 -11.76 5.13
C GLY A 98 -9.56 -10.30 4.80
N SER A 99 -9.59 -9.92 3.53
CA SER A 99 -10.00 -8.59 3.12
C SER A 99 -11.52 -8.44 3.03
N ARG A 100 -11.98 -7.18 2.85
CA ARG A 100 -13.38 -6.88 2.56
C ARG A 100 -13.75 -7.36 1.15
N ASP A 101 -15.05 -7.66 0.91
CA ASP A 101 -15.55 -8.07 -0.40
C ASP A 101 -15.40 -6.96 -1.46
N ASN A 102 -15.49 -5.69 -1.06
CA ASN A 102 -15.42 -4.52 -1.94
C ASN A 102 -14.01 -3.93 -2.07
N CYS A 103 -12.98 -4.76 -2.09
CA CYS A 103 -11.65 -4.36 -2.54
C CYS A 103 -11.56 -4.32 -4.06
N ASP A 104 -10.48 -3.76 -4.63
CA ASP A 104 -10.33 -3.45 -6.06
C ASP A 104 -10.52 -4.67 -6.98
N PHE A 105 -10.19 -5.86 -6.51
CA PHE A 105 -10.33 -7.13 -7.22
C PHE A 105 -11.00 -8.20 -6.33
N GLY A 106 -11.93 -7.78 -5.44
CA GLY A 106 -12.61 -8.67 -4.51
C GLY A 106 -11.74 -9.11 -3.33
N LYS A 107 -12.04 -10.29 -2.77
CA LYS A 107 -11.26 -10.85 -1.67
C LYS A 107 -9.84 -11.18 -2.09
N GLY A 108 -8.88 -10.94 -1.19
CA GLY A 108 -7.48 -11.21 -1.40
C GLY A 108 -6.59 -10.59 -0.32
N PHE A 109 -5.32 -10.89 -0.36
CA PHE A 109 -4.31 -10.21 0.43
C PHE A 109 -3.57 -9.23 -0.47
N TYR A 110 -3.66 -7.93 -0.15
CA TYR A 110 -3.19 -6.83 -0.99
C TYR A 110 -1.85 -6.30 -0.50
N LEU A 111 -0.90 -6.18 -1.42
CA LEU A 111 0.43 -5.62 -1.15
C LEU A 111 0.79 -4.57 -2.21
N GLY A 112 1.64 -3.62 -1.85
CA GLY A 112 2.23 -2.63 -2.75
C GLY A 112 3.72 -2.88 -2.96
N GLU A 113 4.30 -2.25 -3.97
CA GLU A 113 5.73 -2.38 -4.32
C GLU A 113 6.66 -1.62 -3.36
N THR A 114 6.12 -0.64 -2.60
CA THR A 114 6.93 0.20 -1.73
C THR A 114 6.33 0.32 -0.34
N TYR A 115 7.19 0.59 0.64
CA TYR A 115 6.79 0.93 2.00
C TYR A 115 5.79 2.10 2.03
N ASN A 116 6.07 3.18 1.29
CA ASN A 116 5.21 4.35 1.24
C ASN A 116 3.83 4.09 0.66
N GLN A 117 3.68 3.17 -0.29
CA GLN A 117 2.37 2.73 -0.77
C GLN A 117 1.58 2.08 0.35
N ALA A 118 2.17 1.10 1.05
CA ALA A 118 1.52 0.42 2.17
C ALA A 118 1.18 1.39 3.32
N LEU A 119 2.09 2.31 3.67
CA LEU A 119 1.89 3.35 4.66
C LEU A 119 0.69 4.24 4.31
N SER A 120 0.53 4.63 3.05
CA SER A 120 -0.54 5.53 2.60
C SER A 120 -1.95 5.01 2.88
N PHE A 121 -2.15 3.70 2.97
CA PHE A 121 -3.45 3.08 3.28
C PHE A 121 -3.77 3.03 4.77
N VAL A 122 -2.78 3.25 5.64
CA VAL A 122 -2.95 3.03 7.08
C VAL A 122 -2.48 4.19 7.95
N CYS A 123 -1.81 5.20 7.40
CA CYS A 123 -1.20 6.31 8.15
C CYS A 123 -2.20 7.12 9.00
N GLU A 124 -3.49 7.11 8.69
CA GLU A 124 -4.52 7.78 9.50
C GLU A 124 -4.83 7.05 10.82
N LYS A 125 -4.30 5.85 11.04
CA LYS A 125 -4.55 5.02 12.22
C LYS A 125 -3.33 4.95 13.13
N GLU A 126 -3.50 5.22 14.43
CA GLU A 126 -2.41 5.27 15.40
C GLU A 126 -1.72 3.91 15.61
N ASN A 127 -2.49 2.81 15.59
CA ASN A 127 -1.97 1.46 15.83
C ASN A 127 -1.60 0.73 14.54
N SER A 128 -1.36 1.47 13.46
CA SER A 128 -1.01 0.89 12.17
C SER A 128 0.43 0.42 12.12
N SER A 129 0.68 -0.57 11.30
CA SER A 129 1.99 -1.13 11.01
C SER A 129 2.11 -1.41 9.52
N VAL A 130 3.34 -1.42 9.01
CA VAL A 130 3.65 -1.93 7.68
C VAL A 130 4.49 -3.20 7.82
N TYR A 131 4.19 -4.18 7.01
CA TYR A 131 4.88 -5.47 6.95
C TYR A 131 5.51 -5.67 5.58
N SER A 132 6.72 -6.19 5.51
CA SER A 132 7.32 -6.64 4.26
C SER A 132 7.20 -8.15 4.11
N PHE A 133 7.04 -8.58 2.86
CA PHE A 133 6.91 -9.97 2.46
C PHE A 133 7.81 -10.26 1.27
N GLY A 134 8.58 -11.34 1.34
CA GLY A 134 9.11 -11.97 0.16
C GLY A 134 7.98 -12.67 -0.61
N TYR A 135 8.05 -12.67 -1.94
CA TYR A 135 7.02 -13.32 -2.75
C TYR A 135 7.59 -14.05 -3.96
N SER A 136 6.84 -15.03 -4.46
CA SER A 136 7.07 -15.65 -5.76
C SER A 136 5.77 -15.75 -6.56
N LEU A 137 5.86 -15.50 -7.86
CA LEU A 137 4.75 -15.72 -8.79
C LEU A 137 4.86 -17.08 -9.51
N GLU A 138 5.89 -17.85 -9.19
CA GLU A 138 6.11 -19.14 -9.83
C GLU A 138 4.93 -20.11 -9.58
N GLY A 139 4.46 -20.72 -10.65
CA GLY A 139 3.32 -21.62 -10.64
C GLY A 139 1.95 -20.97 -10.44
N LEU A 140 1.85 -19.63 -10.31
CA LEU A 140 0.57 -18.93 -10.18
C LEU A 140 0.02 -18.50 -11.53
N LYS A 141 -1.31 -18.63 -11.71
CA LYS A 141 -2.03 -17.97 -12.78
C LYS A 141 -2.20 -16.50 -12.41
N THR A 142 -1.55 -15.60 -13.16
CA THR A 142 -1.58 -14.16 -12.86
C THR A 142 -2.32 -13.37 -13.93
N LYS A 143 -3.21 -12.46 -13.51
CA LYS A 143 -3.80 -11.43 -14.37
C LYS A 143 -3.08 -10.12 -14.15
N ARG A 144 -2.63 -9.49 -15.25
CA ARG A 144 -2.05 -8.14 -15.21
C ARG A 144 -2.98 -7.15 -15.89
N PHE A 145 -3.04 -5.94 -15.32
CA PHE A 145 -3.70 -4.79 -15.92
C PHE A 145 -2.71 -3.64 -16.07
N ASP A 146 -2.84 -2.93 -17.17
CA ASP A 146 -2.30 -1.57 -17.32
C ASP A 146 -3.31 -0.53 -16.81
N CYS A 147 -2.94 0.75 -16.77
CA CYS A 147 -3.88 1.83 -16.43
C CYS A 147 -4.78 2.11 -17.64
N ASP A 148 -5.73 1.22 -17.90
CA ASP A 148 -6.64 1.21 -19.04
C ASP A 148 -8.10 1.07 -18.63
N LEU A 149 -8.97 0.96 -19.64
CA LEU A 149 -10.41 0.85 -19.43
C LEU A 149 -10.79 -0.46 -18.72
N ASP A 150 -10.13 -1.59 -19.03
CA ASP A 150 -10.45 -2.87 -18.42
C ASP A 150 -10.09 -2.90 -16.94
N TRP A 151 -8.95 -2.29 -16.55
CA TRP A 151 -8.59 -2.06 -15.16
C TRP A 151 -9.62 -1.20 -14.42
N MET A 152 -10.06 -0.09 -15.04
CA MET A 152 -11.05 0.80 -14.44
C MET A 152 -12.40 0.09 -14.25
N LEU A 153 -12.86 -0.66 -15.26
CA LEU A 153 -14.10 -1.44 -15.19
C LEU A 153 -14.04 -2.54 -14.12
N ALA A 154 -12.90 -3.24 -13.99
CA ALA A 154 -12.69 -4.24 -12.96
C ALA A 154 -12.88 -3.64 -11.54
N ILE A 155 -12.19 -2.55 -11.24
CA ILE A 155 -12.29 -1.88 -9.94
C ILE A 155 -13.72 -1.39 -9.68
N CYS A 156 -14.35 -0.75 -10.68
CA CYS A 156 -15.73 -0.27 -10.54
C CYS A 156 -16.70 -1.41 -10.25
N TYR A 157 -16.52 -2.57 -10.87
CA TYR A 157 -17.36 -3.74 -10.62
C TYR A 157 -17.22 -4.27 -9.20
N TYR A 158 -15.98 -4.56 -8.74
CA TYR A 158 -15.74 -5.11 -7.41
C TYR A 158 -16.10 -4.14 -6.28
N ARG A 159 -16.00 -2.83 -6.54
CA ARG A 159 -16.46 -1.80 -5.60
C ARG A 159 -17.97 -1.52 -5.65
N GLY A 160 -18.71 -2.21 -6.53
CA GLY A 160 -20.17 -2.19 -6.55
C GLY A 160 -20.82 -1.14 -7.43
N ASN A 161 -20.08 -0.49 -8.34
CA ASN A 161 -20.61 0.58 -9.21
C ASN A 161 -21.16 0.09 -10.56
N LEU A 162 -21.02 -1.20 -10.91
CA LEU A 162 -21.43 -1.75 -12.22
C LEU A 162 -22.38 -2.93 -12.10
N GLN A 163 -23.16 -3.01 -11.03
CA GLN A 163 -24.08 -4.14 -10.78
C GLN A 163 -25.21 -4.23 -11.83
N GLU A 164 -25.57 -3.15 -12.48
CA GLU A 164 -26.57 -3.11 -13.56
C GLU A 164 -26.03 -3.67 -14.90
N TYR A 165 -24.70 -3.72 -15.08
CA TYR A 165 -24.04 -4.13 -16.32
C TYR A 165 -23.56 -5.59 -16.32
N THR A 166 -24.08 -6.44 -15.43
CA THR A 166 -23.67 -7.86 -15.31
C THR A 166 -23.93 -8.72 -16.55
N LYS A 167 -24.66 -8.21 -17.53
CA LYS A 167 -24.89 -8.88 -18.83
C LYS A 167 -23.93 -8.44 -19.93
N ALA A 168 -23.10 -7.41 -19.68
CA ALA A 168 -22.15 -6.91 -20.67
C ALA A 168 -21.02 -7.92 -20.89
N GLU A 169 -20.84 -8.37 -22.11
CA GLU A 169 -19.86 -9.40 -22.47
C GLU A 169 -18.42 -9.00 -22.11
N ARG A 170 -18.06 -7.72 -22.33
CA ARG A 170 -16.75 -7.20 -21.98
C ARG A 170 -16.48 -7.30 -20.48
N LEU A 171 -17.45 -6.88 -19.66
CA LEU A 171 -17.32 -6.92 -18.21
C LEU A 171 -17.19 -8.35 -17.70
N ASN A 172 -18.01 -9.28 -18.23
CA ASN A 172 -17.97 -10.68 -17.86
C ASN A 172 -16.62 -11.33 -18.15
N ARG A 173 -16.01 -11.06 -19.31
CA ARG A 173 -14.65 -11.55 -19.63
C ARG A 173 -13.61 -11.04 -18.65
N ILE A 174 -13.67 -9.75 -18.27
CA ILE A 174 -12.76 -9.18 -17.30
C ILE A 174 -12.89 -9.88 -15.94
N ILE A 175 -14.12 -10.12 -15.49
CA ILE A 175 -14.43 -10.79 -14.22
C ILE A 175 -13.94 -12.24 -14.26
N GLU A 176 -14.24 -13.00 -15.31
CA GLU A 176 -13.80 -14.38 -15.49
C GLU A 176 -12.29 -14.50 -15.44
N ASP A 177 -11.55 -13.63 -16.13
CA ASP A 177 -10.08 -13.60 -16.10
C ASP A 177 -9.55 -13.38 -14.67
N ILE A 178 -10.21 -12.52 -13.88
CA ILE A 178 -9.83 -12.25 -12.49
C ILE A 178 -10.17 -13.44 -11.60
N GLU A 179 -11.39 -14.00 -11.71
CA GLU A 179 -11.83 -15.13 -10.88
C GLU A 179 -11.02 -16.41 -11.13
N GLU A 180 -10.51 -16.60 -12.34
CA GLU A 180 -9.63 -17.71 -12.68
C GLU A 180 -8.17 -17.50 -12.26
N SER A 181 -7.78 -16.30 -11.81
CA SER A 181 -6.41 -15.98 -11.45
C SER A 181 -6.11 -16.26 -9.97
N ASP A 182 -4.89 -16.74 -9.67
CA ASP A 182 -4.34 -16.85 -8.32
C ASP A 182 -3.95 -15.47 -7.76
N ALA A 183 -3.44 -14.60 -8.63
CA ALA A 183 -3.03 -13.25 -8.26
C ALA A 183 -3.34 -12.23 -9.36
N VAL A 184 -3.71 -11.01 -8.95
CA VAL A 184 -3.91 -9.86 -9.84
C VAL A 184 -2.83 -8.83 -9.56
N ILE A 185 -2.22 -8.31 -10.62
CA ILE A 185 -1.20 -7.25 -10.58
C ILE A 185 -1.71 -6.07 -11.39
N ALA A 186 -1.85 -4.92 -10.77
CA ALA A 186 -2.48 -3.77 -11.39
C ALA A 186 -2.02 -2.44 -10.78
N PRO A 187 -2.21 -1.31 -11.48
CA PRO A 187 -2.03 0.00 -10.87
C PRO A 187 -2.88 0.17 -9.61
N ILE A 188 -2.34 0.89 -8.62
CA ILE A 188 -3.09 1.22 -7.40
C ILE A 188 -4.17 2.24 -7.72
N ALA A 189 -5.37 2.03 -7.17
CA ALA A 189 -6.45 3.01 -7.16
C ALA A 189 -6.73 3.47 -5.72
N ASP A 190 -6.31 4.70 -5.39
CA ASP A 190 -6.66 5.31 -4.11
C ASP A 190 -8.12 5.83 -4.09
N ASN A 191 -8.55 6.32 -2.93
CA ASN A 191 -9.92 6.84 -2.78
C ASN A 191 -10.25 7.98 -3.73
N LYS A 192 -9.25 8.82 -4.09
CA LYS A 192 -9.45 9.95 -5.00
C LYS A 192 -9.60 9.48 -6.45
N MET A 193 -8.82 8.48 -6.84
CA MET A 193 -8.95 7.83 -8.15
C MET A 193 -10.31 7.14 -8.27
N PHE A 194 -10.76 6.48 -7.20
CA PHE A 194 -12.09 5.87 -7.18
C PHE A 194 -13.21 6.91 -7.32
N TYR A 195 -13.07 8.11 -6.78
CA TYR A 195 -14.02 9.20 -7.03
C TYR A 195 -14.13 9.57 -8.52
N ILE A 196 -13.01 9.58 -9.26
CA ILE A 196 -13.02 9.79 -10.72
C ILE A 196 -13.75 8.62 -11.42
N MET A 197 -13.45 7.39 -11.01
CA MET A 197 -14.11 6.19 -11.54
C MET A 197 -15.63 6.23 -11.30
N SER A 198 -16.07 6.70 -10.13
CA SER A 198 -17.51 6.84 -9.84
C SER A 198 -18.20 7.90 -10.72
N GLN A 199 -17.52 9.01 -11.06
CA GLN A 199 -18.06 9.97 -12.03
C GLN A 199 -18.17 9.38 -13.45
N PHE A 200 -17.26 8.47 -13.81
CA PHE A 200 -17.36 7.77 -15.09
C PHE A 200 -18.54 6.78 -15.10
N THR A 201 -18.72 6.00 -14.04
CA THR A 201 -19.82 5.05 -13.95
C THR A 201 -21.20 5.70 -13.81
N SER A 202 -21.28 6.92 -13.25
CA SER A 202 -22.52 7.72 -13.23
C SER A 202 -22.81 8.45 -14.54
N GLY A 203 -21.92 8.39 -15.54
CA GLY A 203 -22.08 9.08 -16.82
C GLY A 203 -21.75 10.57 -16.78
N ASP A 204 -21.17 11.09 -15.68
CA ASP A 204 -20.78 12.50 -15.55
C ASP A 204 -19.55 12.87 -16.40
N ILE A 205 -18.71 11.88 -16.69
CA ILE A 205 -17.51 12.02 -17.53
C ILE A 205 -17.38 10.80 -18.47
N ASN A 206 -16.76 11.02 -19.62
CA ASN A 206 -16.44 9.94 -20.57
C ASN A 206 -15.16 9.19 -20.19
N ALA A 207 -14.87 8.07 -20.85
CA ALA A 207 -13.71 7.22 -20.59
C ALA A 207 -12.37 7.95 -20.78
N ASN A 208 -12.25 8.82 -21.79
CA ASN A 208 -11.02 9.57 -22.06
C ASN A 208 -10.67 10.53 -20.93
N ILE A 209 -11.67 11.27 -20.40
CA ILE A 209 -11.49 12.14 -19.23
C ILE A 209 -11.04 11.34 -18.02
N ALA A 210 -11.71 10.22 -17.74
CA ALA A 210 -11.38 9.36 -16.61
C ALA A 210 -9.95 8.81 -16.71
N LEU A 211 -9.62 8.13 -17.80
CA LEU A 211 -8.30 7.51 -18.00
C LEU A 211 -7.16 8.53 -17.99
N HIS A 212 -7.34 9.70 -18.65
CA HIS A 212 -6.33 10.74 -18.63
C HIS A 212 -6.08 11.26 -17.19
N SER A 213 -7.15 11.46 -16.43
CA SER A 213 -7.04 11.91 -15.03
C SER A 213 -6.36 10.87 -14.14
N LEU A 214 -6.62 9.58 -14.36
CA LEU A 214 -6.06 8.46 -13.59
C LEU A 214 -4.60 8.18 -13.94
N SER A 215 -4.24 8.19 -15.23
CA SER A 215 -2.87 7.90 -15.71
C SER A 215 -1.82 8.90 -15.21
N ALA A 216 -2.27 10.09 -14.81
CA ALA A 216 -1.42 11.12 -14.26
C ALA A 216 -0.92 10.81 -12.82
N SER A 217 -1.52 9.82 -12.14
CA SER A 217 -1.15 9.40 -10.78
C SER A 217 -0.35 8.10 -10.84
N LYS A 218 0.97 8.22 -10.90
CA LYS A 218 1.87 7.05 -10.89
C LYS A 218 2.04 6.56 -9.44
N LEU A 219 1.08 5.78 -8.94
CA LEU A 219 1.12 5.21 -7.59
C LEU A 219 1.90 3.89 -7.49
N GLY A 220 2.37 3.34 -8.62
CA GLY A 220 2.97 2.01 -8.73
C GLY A 220 1.90 0.90 -8.76
N LEU A 221 2.35 -0.33 -8.59
CA LEU A 221 1.49 -1.51 -8.69
C LEU A 221 1.05 -2.02 -7.33
N GLN A 222 -0.16 -2.60 -7.31
CA GLN A 222 -0.64 -3.45 -6.25
C GLN A 222 -0.68 -4.91 -6.72
N TYR A 223 -0.52 -5.81 -5.76
CA TYR A 223 -0.57 -7.24 -5.94
C TYR A 223 -1.67 -7.80 -5.03
N ALA A 224 -2.70 -8.38 -5.60
CA ALA A 224 -3.79 -9.03 -4.87
C ALA A 224 -3.62 -10.56 -4.98
N PHE A 225 -3.21 -11.20 -3.89
CA PHE A 225 -3.09 -12.66 -3.78
C PHE A 225 -4.44 -13.22 -3.37
N ARG A 226 -5.14 -13.96 -4.26
CA ARG A 226 -6.56 -14.28 -4.15
C ARG A 226 -6.85 -15.72 -3.75
N THR A 227 -5.87 -16.61 -3.84
CA THR A 227 -6.02 -18.03 -3.51
C THR A 227 -5.08 -18.46 -2.40
N ASP A 228 -5.41 -19.54 -1.69
CA ASP A 228 -4.51 -20.13 -0.69
C ASP A 228 -3.18 -20.57 -1.32
N LYS A 229 -3.20 -21.01 -2.57
CA LYS A 229 -1.99 -21.31 -3.35
C LYS A 229 -1.09 -20.07 -3.48
N ALA A 230 -1.69 -18.91 -3.80
CA ALA A 230 -0.95 -17.66 -3.92
C ALA A 230 -0.43 -17.19 -2.55
N ILE A 231 -1.23 -17.29 -1.50
CA ILE A 231 -0.81 -16.96 -0.13
C ILE A 231 0.42 -17.78 0.30
N ASN A 232 0.47 -19.07 -0.02
CA ASN A 232 1.60 -19.93 0.34
C ASN A 232 2.93 -19.54 -0.34
N ASN A 233 2.90 -18.68 -1.35
CA ASN A 233 4.08 -18.10 -2.01
C ASN A 233 4.57 -16.81 -1.33
N LEU A 234 3.98 -16.42 -0.20
CA LEU A 234 4.40 -15.26 0.60
C LEU A 234 5.23 -15.72 1.80
N VAL A 235 6.28 -14.97 2.11
CA VAL A 235 7.14 -15.20 3.29
C VAL A 235 7.22 -13.89 4.08
N PRO A 236 6.68 -13.82 5.31
CA PRO A 236 6.84 -12.64 6.16
C PRO A 236 8.33 -12.35 6.44
N ILE A 237 8.74 -11.10 6.32
CA ILE A 237 10.13 -10.68 6.57
C ILE A 237 10.21 -9.82 7.84
N GLU A 238 9.49 -8.69 7.88
CA GLU A 238 9.66 -7.72 8.92
C GLU A 238 8.40 -6.88 9.17
N ASN A 239 8.27 -6.37 10.39
CA ASN A 239 7.26 -5.39 10.80
C ASN A 239 7.95 -4.04 11.05
N TYR A 240 7.47 -2.99 10.39
CA TYR A 240 8.00 -1.62 10.42
C TYR A 240 7.22 -0.76 11.41
N TYR A 241 7.93 -0.08 12.30
CA TYR A 241 7.32 0.90 13.19
C TYR A 241 7.04 2.20 12.45
N ILE A 242 5.82 2.73 12.62
CA ILE A 242 5.40 4.01 12.02
C ILE A 242 5.31 5.05 13.14
N SER A 243 6.24 6.00 13.18
CA SER A 243 6.22 7.08 14.15
C SER A 243 5.16 8.15 13.84
N ALA A 244 4.73 8.89 14.86
CA ALA A 244 3.73 9.95 14.68
C ALA A 244 4.13 11.00 13.64
N PRO A 245 5.36 11.56 13.63
CA PRO A 245 5.75 12.53 12.60
C PRO A 245 5.80 11.92 11.18
N GLU A 246 6.09 10.63 11.04
CA GLU A 246 6.05 9.94 9.76
C GLU A 246 4.62 9.81 9.25
N ARG A 247 3.67 9.46 10.13
CA ARG A 247 2.23 9.45 9.80
C ARG A 247 1.73 10.81 9.35
N GLU A 248 2.06 11.87 10.11
CA GLU A 248 1.69 13.24 9.79
C GLU A 248 2.22 13.69 8.43
N ASP A 249 3.46 13.32 8.12
CA ASP A 249 4.08 13.63 6.83
C ASP A 249 3.37 12.91 5.68
N CYS A 250 3.07 11.62 5.85
CA CYS A 250 2.30 10.85 4.89
C CYS A 250 0.90 11.46 4.63
N ILE A 251 0.18 11.86 5.69
CA ILE A 251 -1.14 12.49 5.57
C ILE A 251 -1.04 13.82 4.79
N ARG A 252 0.00 14.64 5.04
CA ARG A 252 0.23 15.88 4.27
C ARG A 252 0.46 15.59 2.79
N GLN A 253 1.26 14.57 2.47
CA GLN A 253 1.52 14.17 1.08
C GLN A 253 0.26 13.66 0.38
N LEU A 254 -0.60 12.89 1.07
CA LEU A 254 -1.89 12.44 0.53
C LEU A 254 -2.82 13.62 0.25
N THR A 255 -2.86 14.61 1.14
CA THR A 255 -3.66 15.82 0.95
C THR A 255 -3.19 16.60 -0.28
N GLN A 256 -1.88 16.81 -0.41
CA GLN A 256 -1.30 17.51 -1.56
C GLN A 256 -1.62 16.79 -2.88
N ARG A 257 -1.45 15.45 -2.91
CA ARG A 257 -1.81 14.63 -4.08
C ARG A 257 -3.27 14.76 -4.47
N SER A 258 -4.18 14.82 -3.49
CA SER A 258 -5.61 15.00 -3.75
C SER A 258 -5.89 16.30 -4.53
N TYR A 259 -5.24 17.42 -4.17
CA TYR A 259 -5.36 18.68 -4.90
C TYR A 259 -4.83 18.62 -6.34
N GLU A 260 -3.72 17.90 -6.52
CA GLU A 260 -3.15 17.71 -7.86
C GLU A 260 -4.08 16.92 -8.78
N ILE A 261 -4.71 15.85 -8.26
CA ILE A 261 -5.69 15.05 -9.00
C ILE A 261 -6.92 15.90 -9.38
N ASP A 262 -7.44 16.75 -8.48
CA ASP A 262 -8.55 17.64 -8.78
C ASP A 262 -8.21 18.63 -9.89
N THR A 263 -7.00 19.15 -9.89
CA THR A 263 -6.52 20.06 -10.95
C THR A 263 -6.46 19.34 -12.29
N LYS A 264 -5.92 18.13 -12.32
CA LYS A 264 -5.84 17.29 -13.54
C LYS A 264 -7.20 16.94 -14.09
N LEU A 265 -8.16 16.58 -13.23
CA LEU A 265 -9.54 16.28 -13.64
C LEU A 265 -10.21 17.52 -14.29
N LYS A 266 -10.00 18.72 -13.72
CA LYS A 266 -10.53 19.96 -14.31
C LYS A 266 -9.93 20.25 -15.69
N LEU A 267 -8.65 19.99 -15.89
CA LEU A 267 -8.00 20.13 -17.19
C LEU A 267 -8.52 19.09 -18.18
N ALA A 268 -8.57 17.82 -17.79
CA ALA A 268 -9.07 16.74 -18.62
C ALA A 268 -10.51 16.99 -19.12
N LYS A 269 -11.40 17.52 -18.27
CA LYS A 269 -12.78 17.92 -18.66
C LYS A 269 -12.84 19.00 -19.74
N ARG A 270 -11.78 19.81 -19.87
CA ARG A 270 -11.71 20.85 -20.92
C ARG A 270 -11.14 20.32 -22.24
N GLU A 271 -10.19 19.38 -22.14
CA GLU A 271 -9.42 18.88 -23.28
C GLU A 271 -10.08 17.67 -23.95
N PHE A 272 -10.65 16.74 -23.18
CA PHE A 272 -11.16 15.45 -23.67
C PHE A 272 -12.70 15.43 -23.71
N LYS A 273 -13.30 16.26 -24.56
CA LYS A 273 -14.78 16.34 -24.70
C LYS A 273 -15.34 15.13 -25.46
N ASP A 274 -14.55 14.56 -26.36
CA ASP A 274 -14.94 13.42 -27.18
C ASP A 274 -14.49 12.11 -26.54
N GLY A 275 -15.41 11.16 -26.36
CA GLY A 275 -15.12 9.86 -25.78
C GLY A 275 -16.41 9.12 -25.44
N LEU A 276 -16.32 7.78 -25.34
CA LEU A 276 -17.47 6.93 -25.02
C LEU A 276 -17.83 7.04 -23.53
N TYR A 277 -19.13 7.08 -23.27
CA TYR A 277 -19.70 6.99 -21.93
C TYR A 277 -19.93 5.51 -21.55
N ILE A 278 -20.12 5.26 -20.25
CA ILE A 278 -20.26 3.90 -19.71
C ILE A 278 -21.34 3.08 -20.41
N GLU A 279 -22.50 3.69 -20.70
CA GLU A 279 -23.62 3.04 -21.37
C GLU A 279 -23.31 2.59 -22.81
N GLU A 280 -22.39 3.31 -23.50
CA GLU A 280 -21.98 2.97 -24.86
C GLU A 280 -20.94 1.84 -24.87
N ILE A 281 -20.15 1.74 -23.78
CA ILE A 281 -19.06 0.75 -23.62
C ILE A 281 -19.61 -0.60 -23.17
N LEU A 282 -20.66 -0.61 -22.34
CA LEU A 282 -21.21 -1.81 -21.71
C LEU A 282 -22.62 -2.18 -22.25
N LYS A 283 -22.94 -1.74 -23.46
CA LYS A 283 -24.13 -2.19 -24.19
C LYS A 283 -24.12 -3.67 -24.52
#